data_727961e23f0666d1d07778b570368ee4
#
_entry.id   727961e23f0666d1d07778b570368ee4
#
_cell.length_a   1.000
_cell.length_b   1.000
_cell.length_c   1.000
_cell.angle_alpha   90.00
_cell.angle_beta   90.00
_cell.angle_gamma   90.00
#
_symmetry.space_group_name_H-M   'P 1'
#
loop_
_entity.id
_entity.type
_entity.pdbx_description
1 polymer ?
#
loop_
_entity_poly.entity_id
_entity_poly.type
_entity_poly.pdbx_seq_one_letter_code
_entity_poly.pdbx_strand_id
1 'polypeptide(L)'
;MGWFNVGKLFDKLEDNPNFDLINVGAGILLSILLLVYATFKSYPMDYDTAGKLIVDPAKMAIDAYKDVGFTIGVLVPWIIERRFIKFTSEGPLDCKFLRIAGAYIGYMILMYVLYPLIKASFDPLMANFLSFFMFPCYVILIVPAVIKFFQNRKKDVYEDIL
;
A
#
# COMPACT_ATOMS: atom_id res chain seq x y z
N MET A 1 -13.04 23.71 -27.22
CA MET A 1 -12.74 22.44 -26.55
C MET A 1 -12.09 22.77 -25.22
N GLY A 2 -12.89 22.73 -24.13
CA GLY A 2 -12.40 23.10 -22.80
C GLY A 2 -11.55 21.96 -22.25
N TRP A 3 -10.28 22.22 -22.02
CA TRP A 3 -9.43 21.35 -21.22
C TRP A 3 -10.05 21.28 -19.82
N PHE A 4 -10.54 20.14 -19.44
CA PHE A 4 -10.99 19.87 -18.07
C PHE A 4 -9.80 20.14 -17.17
N ASN A 5 -9.84 21.23 -16.43
CA ASN A 5 -8.74 21.65 -15.59
C ASN A 5 -8.79 20.77 -14.31
N VAL A 6 -8.17 19.60 -14.42
CA VAL A 6 -8.13 18.58 -13.37
C VAL A 6 -7.64 19.21 -12.05
N GLY A 7 -6.70 20.18 -12.12
CA GLY A 7 -6.25 20.92 -10.95
C GLY A 7 -7.38 21.64 -10.22
N LYS A 8 -8.22 22.40 -10.94
CA LYS A 8 -9.37 23.10 -10.32
C LYS A 8 -10.40 22.16 -9.73
N LEU A 9 -10.54 20.94 -10.27
CA LEU A 9 -11.40 19.92 -9.67
C LEU A 9 -10.80 19.43 -8.34
N PHE A 10 -9.51 19.18 -8.31
CA PHE A 10 -8.81 18.76 -7.08
C PHE A 10 -8.85 19.88 -6.02
N ASP A 11 -8.57 21.12 -6.38
CA ASP A 11 -8.64 22.28 -5.48
C ASP A 11 -10.04 22.41 -4.84
N LYS A 12 -11.10 22.25 -5.65
CA LYS A 12 -12.49 22.34 -5.17
C LYS A 12 -12.92 21.15 -4.30
N LEU A 13 -12.29 19.99 -4.50
CA LEU A 13 -12.58 18.77 -3.76
C LEU A 13 -11.72 18.68 -2.49
N GLU A 14 -10.58 19.37 -2.42
CA GLU A 14 -9.71 19.43 -1.25
C GLU A 14 -10.40 20.09 -0.05
N ASP A 15 -11.33 21.00 -0.28
CA ASP A 15 -12.15 21.65 0.76
C ASP A 15 -13.19 20.69 1.39
N ASN A 16 -13.43 19.52 0.78
CA ASN A 16 -14.38 18.55 1.32
C ASN A 16 -13.69 17.61 2.30
N PRO A 17 -14.03 17.65 3.61
CA PRO A 17 -13.39 16.81 4.63
C PRO A 17 -13.59 15.30 4.42
N ASN A 18 -14.55 14.90 3.59
CA ASN A 18 -14.82 13.50 3.24
C ASN A 18 -14.27 13.07 1.89
N PHE A 19 -13.58 13.96 1.18
CA PHE A 19 -13.05 13.67 -0.16
C PHE A 19 -12.08 12.49 -0.15
N ASP A 20 -11.24 12.40 0.87
CA ASP A 20 -10.31 11.29 1.07
C ASP A 20 -11.03 9.95 1.17
N LEU A 21 -12.12 9.89 1.96
CA LEU A 21 -12.93 8.68 2.14
C LEU A 21 -13.61 8.26 0.84
N ILE A 22 -14.11 9.22 0.07
CA ILE A 22 -14.75 8.96 -1.22
C ILE A 22 -13.73 8.37 -2.19
N ASN A 23 -12.52 8.94 -2.27
CA ASN A 23 -11.46 8.45 -3.15
C ASN A 23 -10.99 7.04 -2.76
N VAL A 24 -10.78 6.82 -1.46
CA VAL A 24 -10.40 5.50 -0.96
C VAL A 24 -11.50 4.48 -1.20
N GLY A 25 -12.75 4.83 -0.93
CA GLY A 25 -13.91 3.97 -1.19
C GLY A 25 -14.06 3.63 -2.68
N ALA A 26 -13.93 4.62 -3.56
CA ALA A 26 -13.97 4.40 -5.00
C ALA A 26 -12.80 3.52 -5.49
N GLY A 27 -11.58 3.76 -4.99
CA GLY A 27 -10.40 2.95 -5.31
C GLY A 27 -10.54 1.49 -4.87
N ILE A 28 -11.06 1.24 -3.67
CA ILE A 28 -11.32 -0.11 -3.18
C ILE A 28 -12.41 -0.78 -4.02
N LEU A 29 -13.49 -0.08 -4.31
CA LEU A 29 -14.57 -0.62 -5.14
C LEU A 29 -14.07 -1.02 -6.54
N LEU A 30 -13.31 -0.14 -7.19
CA LEU A 30 -12.71 -0.43 -8.50
C LEU A 30 -11.76 -1.63 -8.43
N SER A 31 -10.96 -1.75 -7.37
CA SER A 31 -10.04 -2.88 -7.16
C SER A 31 -10.81 -4.20 -7.02
N ILE A 32 -11.91 -4.20 -6.26
CA ILE A 32 -12.79 -5.37 -6.12
C ILE A 32 -13.42 -5.73 -7.46
N LEU A 33 -13.93 -4.76 -8.22
CA LEU A 33 -14.52 -4.99 -9.55
C LEU A 33 -13.51 -5.57 -10.52
N LEU A 34 -12.27 -5.08 -10.52
CA LEU A 34 -11.17 -5.63 -11.32
C LEU A 34 -10.85 -7.08 -10.92
N LEU A 35 -10.83 -7.38 -9.63
CA LEU A 35 -10.58 -8.73 -9.13
C LEU A 35 -11.69 -9.70 -9.58
N VAL A 36 -12.95 -9.30 -9.43
CA VAL A 36 -14.11 -10.06 -9.90
C VAL A 36 -14.01 -10.29 -11.41
N TYR A 37 -13.75 -9.24 -12.18
CA TYR A 37 -13.56 -9.35 -13.62
C TYR A 37 -12.44 -10.32 -13.99
N ALA A 38 -11.26 -10.20 -13.39
CA ALA A 38 -10.11 -11.06 -13.67
C ALA A 38 -10.38 -12.54 -13.29
N THR A 39 -11.17 -12.77 -12.24
CA THR A 39 -11.51 -14.11 -11.76
C THR A 39 -12.53 -14.80 -12.66
N PHE A 40 -13.53 -14.06 -13.17
CA PHE A 40 -14.62 -14.64 -13.97
C PHE A 40 -14.41 -14.56 -15.48
N LYS A 41 -13.39 -13.82 -15.93
CA LYS A 41 -13.06 -13.74 -17.34
C LYS A 41 -12.56 -15.08 -17.88
N SER A 42 -13.18 -15.57 -18.96
CA SER A 42 -12.62 -16.68 -19.72
C SER A 42 -11.47 -16.20 -20.60
N TYR A 43 -10.30 -16.82 -20.43
CA TYR A 43 -9.12 -16.54 -21.26
C TYR A 43 -9.05 -17.54 -22.41
N PRO A 44 -8.69 -17.11 -23.64
CA PRO A 44 -8.49 -18.02 -24.75
C PRO A 44 -7.30 -18.95 -24.45
N MET A 45 -7.45 -20.24 -24.78
CA MET A 45 -6.41 -21.26 -24.64
C MET A 45 -5.54 -21.33 -25.89
N ASP A 46 -4.92 -20.22 -26.25
CA ASP A 46 -4.03 -20.13 -27.40
C ASP A 46 -2.59 -20.48 -26.99
N TYR A 47 -1.93 -21.27 -27.84
CA TYR A 47 -0.58 -21.73 -27.61
C TYR A 47 0.39 -21.10 -28.61
N ASP A 48 1.59 -20.80 -28.19
CA ASP A 48 2.67 -20.37 -29.06
C ASP A 48 3.27 -21.56 -29.86
N THR A 49 4.21 -21.26 -30.73
CA THR A 49 4.93 -22.26 -31.54
C THR A 49 5.72 -23.28 -30.73
N ALA A 50 6.02 -22.96 -29.46
CA ALA A 50 6.70 -23.84 -28.51
C ALA A 50 5.74 -24.65 -27.63
N GLY A 51 4.42 -24.55 -27.86
CA GLY A 51 3.39 -25.24 -27.09
C GLY A 51 3.11 -24.66 -25.72
N LYS A 52 3.52 -23.43 -25.46
CA LYS A 52 3.25 -22.70 -24.19
C LYS A 52 2.03 -21.83 -24.35
N LEU A 53 1.16 -21.81 -23.35
CA LEU A 53 0.03 -20.87 -23.29
C LEU A 53 0.50 -19.43 -23.45
N ILE A 54 -0.07 -18.69 -24.41
CA ILE A 54 0.22 -17.26 -24.63
C ILE A 54 -0.30 -16.45 -23.42
N VAL A 55 -1.51 -16.79 -22.95
CA VAL A 55 -2.08 -16.19 -21.72
C VAL A 55 -2.36 -17.31 -20.73
N ASP A 56 -1.66 -17.29 -19.60
CA ASP A 56 -1.86 -18.24 -18.51
C ASP A 56 -2.93 -17.69 -17.54
N PRO A 57 -4.14 -18.25 -17.47
CA PRO A 57 -5.21 -17.76 -16.59
C PRO A 57 -4.82 -17.76 -15.11
N ALA A 58 -4.05 -18.76 -14.67
CA ALA A 58 -3.63 -18.86 -13.28
C ALA A 58 -2.67 -17.73 -12.93
N LYS A 59 -1.74 -17.40 -13.84
CA LYS A 59 -0.82 -16.27 -13.65
C LYS A 59 -1.56 -14.94 -13.66
N MET A 60 -2.54 -14.75 -14.56
CA MET A 60 -3.37 -13.54 -14.59
C MET A 60 -4.15 -13.35 -13.28
N ALA A 61 -4.70 -14.43 -12.72
CA ALA A 61 -5.38 -14.37 -11.43
C ALA A 61 -4.40 -13.96 -10.30
N ILE A 62 -3.22 -14.57 -10.24
CA ILE A 62 -2.19 -14.24 -9.26
C ILE A 62 -1.79 -12.76 -9.36
N ASP A 63 -1.58 -12.25 -10.57
CA ASP A 63 -1.19 -10.85 -10.77
C ASP A 63 -2.33 -9.89 -10.39
N ALA A 64 -3.60 -10.21 -10.70
CA ALA A 64 -4.74 -9.44 -10.22
C ALA A 64 -4.83 -9.38 -8.68
N TYR A 65 -4.58 -10.48 -7.98
CA TYR A 65 -4.56 -10.50 -6.51
C TYR A 65 -3.43 -9.66 -5.93
N LYS A 66 -2.24 -9.62 -6.56
CA LYS A 66 -1.13 -8.74 -6.18
C LYS A 66 -1.50 -7.27 -6.34
N ASP A 67 -2.06 -6.90 -7.49
CA ASP A 67 -2.40 -5.52 -7.82
C ASP A 67 -3.48 -4.98 -6.87
N VAL A 68 -4.50 -5.78 -6.59
CA VAL A 68 -5.55 -5.43 -5.63
C VAL A 68 -4.99 -5.36 -4.21
N GLY A 69 -4.14 -6.31 -3.81
CA GLY A 69 -3.46 -6.29 -2.52
C GLY A 69 -2.62 -5.03 -2.34
N PHE A 70 -1.83 -4.67 -3.35
CA PHE A 70 -1.03 -3.45 -3.34
C PHE A 70 -1.90 -2.19 -3.27
N THR A 71 -2.95 -2.10 -4.08
CA THR A 71 -3.84 -0.92 -4.13
C THR A 71 -4.54 -0.70 -2.80
N ILE A 72 -5.12 -1.74 -2.20
CA ILE A 72 -5.76 -1.65 -0.89
C ILE A 72 -4.71 -1.35 0.20
N GLY A 73 -3.53 -1.97 0.09
CA GLY A 73 -2.40 -1.75 0.98
C GLY A 73 -1.82 -0.32 0.93
N VAL A 74 -2.05 0.42 -0.15
CA VAL A 74 -1.73 1.86 -0.25
C VAL A 74 -2.88 2.71 0.31
N LEU A 75 -4.10 2.48 -0.17
CA LEU A 75 -5.25 3.35 0.09
C LEU A 75 -5.66 3.37 1.58
N VAL A 76 -5.75 2.19 2.20
CA VAL A 76 -6.17 2.09 3.61
C VAL A 76 -5.13 2.68 4.57
N PRO A 77 -3.84 2.33 4.49
CA PRO A 77 -2.82 2.97 5.32
C PRO A 77 -2.68 4.47 5.08
N TRP A 78 -2.82 4.93 3.84
CA TRP A 78 -2.73 6.34 3.51
C TRP A 78 -3.79 7.17 4.25
N ILE A 79 -5.06 6.72 4.27
CA ILE A 79 -6.11 7.46 4.99
C ILE A 79 -5.93 7.41 6.50
N ILE A 80 -5.41 6.30 7.04
CA ILE A 80 -5.10 6.17 8.47
C ILE A 80 -3.94 7.10 8.83
N GLU A 81 -2.88 7.11 8.04
CA GLU A 81 -1.74 7.99 8.24
C GLU A 81 -2.18 9.46 8.25
N ARG A 82 -2.89 9.88 7.21
CA ARG A 82 -3.34 11.27 7.04
C ARG A 82 -4.26 11.75 8.15
N ARG A 83 -5.15 10.90 8.67
CA ARG A 83 -6.13 11.30 9.69
C ARG A 83 -5.64 11.15 11.12
N PHE A 84 -4.90 10.11 11.41
CA PHE A 84 -4.55 9.74 12.79
C PHE A 84 -3.07 9.94 13.11
N ILE A 85 -2.17 9.55 12.21
CA ILE A 85 -0.74 9.62 12.47
C ILE A 85 -0.24 11.04 12.21
N LYS A 86 -0.56 11.65 11.06
CA LYS A 86 -0.13 13.00 10.66
C LYS A 86 1.39 13.15 10.82
N PHE A 87 2.12 12.29 10.14
CA PHE A 87 3.57 12.26 10.22
C PHE A 87 4.19 13.51 9.60
N THR A 88 5.22 14.05 10.27
CA THR A 88 6.06 15.13 9.74
C THR A 88 7.49 14.63 9.54
N SER A 89 8.08 14.96 8.40
CA SER A 89 9.46 14.58 8.07
C SER A 89 10.52 15.50 8.69
N GLU A 90 10.10 16.47 9.48
CA GLU A 90 10.99 17.45 10.12
C GLU A 90 11.94 16.79 11.13
N GLY A 91 13.12 17.38 11.28
CA GLY A 91 14.13 16.94 12.22
C GLY A 91 15.56 17.01 11.68
N PRO A 92 16.57 16.87 12.54
CA PRO A 92 17.97 16.91 12.16
C PRO A 92 18.35 15.75 11.24
N LEU A 93 19.40 15.94 10.44
CA LEU A 93 19.84 14.97 9.42
C LEU A 93 20.15 13.59 10.00
N ASP A 94 20.83 13.54 11.17
CA ASP A 94 21.19 12.29 11.84
C ASP A 94 19.95 11.43 12.16
N CYS A 95 18.88 12.09 12.63
CA CYS A 95 17.62 11.42 12.89
C CYS A 95 16.98 10.91 11.60
N LYS A 96 17.13 11.63 10.47
CA LYS A 96 16.62 11.18 9.17
C LYS A 96 17.33 9.92 8.69
N PHE A 97 18.67 9.86 8.81
CA PHE A 97 19.43 8.66 8.48
C PHE A 97 19.04 7.46 9.34
N LEU A 98 18.89 7.64 10.65
CA LEU A 98 18.46 6.56 11.55
C LEU A 98 17.06 6.03 11.21
N ARG A 99 16.14 6.91 10.81
CA ARG A 99 14.79 6.54 10.35
C ARG A 99 14.84 5.70 9.09
N ILE A 100 15.66 6.11 8.10
CA ILE A 100 15.83 5.38 6.85
C ILE A 100 16.44 3.99 7.12
N ALA A 101 17.49 3.94 7.94
CA ALA A 101 18.14 2.67 8.30
C ALA A 101 17.16 1.73 9.03
N GLY A 102 16.40 2.23 9.99
CA GLY A 102 15.39 1.46 10.71
C GLY A 102 14.27 0.96 9.80
N ALA A 103 13.79 1.81 8.89
CA ALA A 103 12.79 1.43 7.89
C ALA A 103 13.33 0.34 6.95
N TYR A 104 14.59 0.43 6.53
CA TYR A 104 15.21 -0.56 5.68
C TYR A 104 15.40 -1.91 6.38
N ILE A 105 15.84 -1.91 7.64
CA ILE A 105 15.98 -3.14 8.45
C ILE A 105 14.63 -3.83 8.60
N GLY A 106 13.58 -3.09 8.94
CA GLY A 106 12.24 -3.66 9.06
C GLY A 106 11.70 -4.18 7.71
N TYR A 107 12.01 -3.53 6.59
CA TYR A 107 11.72 -4.05 5.26
C TYR A 107 12.43 -5.38 4.98
N MET A 108 13.70 -5.52 5.38
CA MET A 108 14.43 -6.78 5.26
C MET A 108 13.79 -7.90 6.09
N ILE A 109 13.37 -7.60 7.32
CA ILE A 109 12.64 -8.57 8.17
C ILE A 109 11.32 -8.98 7.48
N LEU A 110 10.58 -8.05 6.92
CA LEU A 110 9.34 -8.32 6.18
C LEU A 110 9.59 -9.25 4.99
N MET A 111 10.64 -8.97 4.20
CA MET A 111 10.95 -9.76 3.00
C MET A 111 11.53 -11.15 3.31
N TYR A 112 12.42 -11.26 4.30
CA TYR A 112 13.13 -12.51 4.56
C TYR A 112 12.43 -13.42 5.58
N VAL A 113 11.57 -12.87 6.43
CA VAL A 113 10.87 -13.65 7.46
C VAL A 113 9.38 -13.76 7.13
N LEU A 114 8.70 -12.63 6.98
CA LEU A 114 7.24 -12.61 6.90
C LEU A 114 6.70 -13.07 5.54
N TYR A 115 7.35 -12.66 4.46
CA TYR A 115 6.96 -13.07 3.11
C TYR A 115 7.04 -14.61 2.89
N PRO A 116 8.15 -15.32 3.24
CA PRO A 116 8.18 -16.76 3.15
C PRO A 116 7.15 -17.47 4.06
N LEU A 117 6.93 -16.92 5.26
CA LEU A 117 5.94 -17.46 6.20
C LEU A 117 4.52 -17.38 5.62
N ILE A 118 4.14 -16.25 5.02
CA ILE A 118 2.85 -16.10 4.35
C ILE A 118 2.71 -17.09 3.21
N LYS A 119 3.75 -17.24 2.38
CA LYS A 119 3.75 -18.19 1.27
C LYS A 119 3.62 -19.65 1.72
N ALA A 120 4.13 -19.98 2.88
CA ALA A 120 4.01 -21.33 3.45
C ALA A 120 2.65 -21.60 4.11
N SER A 121 1.94 -20.54 4.53
CA SER A 121 0.72 -20.66 5.33
C SER A 121 -0.58 -20.52 4.53
N PHE A 122 -0.52 -19.89 3.36
CA PHE A 122 -1.70 -19.55 2.56
C PHE A 122 -1.61 -20.11 1.13
N ASP A 123 -2.76 -20.27 0.48
CA ASP A 123 -2.82 -20.59 -0.94
C ASP A 123 -2.15 -19.51 -1.80
N PRO A 124 -1.73 -19.82 -3.05
CA PRO A 124 -0.97 -18.89 -3.87
C PRO A 124 -1.65 -17.54 -4.14
N LEU A 125 -2.98 -17.50 -4.26
CA LEU A 125 -3.72 -16.26 -4.51
C LEU A 125 -3.69 -15.37 -3.29
N MET A 126 -4.09 -15.91 -2.14
CA MET A 126 -4.11 -15.17 -0.87
C MET A 126 -2.70 -14.79 -0.40
N ALA A 127 -1.72 -15.68 -0.57
CA ALA A 127 -0.34 -15.40 -0.23
C ALA A 127 0.22 -14.20 -1.01
N ASN A 128 -0.09 -14.10 -2.31
CA ASN A 128 0.33 -12.96 -3.12
C ASN A 128 -0.42 -11.68 -2.75
N PHE A 129 -1.74 -11.76 -2.52
CA PHE A 129 -2.52 -10.63 -2.02
C PHE A 129 -1.94 -10.06 -0.73
N LEU A 130 -1.76 -10.90 0.30
CA LEU A 130 -1.25 -10.47 1.61
C LEU A 130 0.16 -9.90 1.53
N SER A 131 1.04 -10.53 0.73
CA SER A 131 2.42 -10.06 0.57
C SER A 131 2.47 -8.66 -0.04
N PHE A 132 1.67 -8.40 -1.07
CA PHE A 132 1.61 -7.11 -1.73
C PHE A 132 0.84 -6.07 -0.93
N PHE A 133 -0.14 -6.47 -0.13
CA PHE A 133 -0.84 -5.61 0.82
C PHE A 133 0.09 -5.13 1.96
N MET A 134 0.90 -6.03 2.50
CA MET A 134 1.74 -5.73 3.67
C MET A 134 2.86 -4.76 3.38
N PHE A 135 3.44 -4.79 2.18
CA PHE A 135 4.54 -3.91 1.83
C PHE A 135 4.17 -2.42 1.92
N PRO A 136 3.09 -1.93 1.26
CA PRO A 136 2.67 -0.54 1.42
C PRO A 136 2.20 -0.22 2.85
N CYS A 137 1.53 -1.14 3.52
CA CYS A 137 1.14 -0.97 4.93
C CYS A 137 2.36 -0.71 5.83
N TYR A 138 3.43 -1.43 5.62
CA TYR A 138 4.67 -1.21 6.35
C TYR A 138 5.23 0.19 6.11
N VAL A 139 5.36 0.60 4.85
CA VAL A 139 5.99 1.87 4.47
C VAL A 139 5.12 3.08 4.85
N ILE A 140 3.81 3.00 4.62
CA ILE A 140 2.90 4.14 4.78
C ILE A 140 2.37 4.28 6.21
N LEU A 141 2.20 3.16 6.93
CA LEU A 141 1.58 3.18 8.24
C LEU A 141 2.58 2.86 9.37
N ILE A 142 3.28 1.74 9.29
CA ILE A 142 4.12 1.26 10.40
C ILE A 142 5.33 2.15 10.60
N VAL A 143 6.07 2.47 9.54
CA VAL A 143 7.26 3.33 9.62
C VAL A 143 6.92 4.72 10.17
N PRO A 144 5.94 5.47 9.64
CA PRO A 144 5.54 6.76 10.21
C PRO A 144 5.04 6.68 11.65
N ALA A 145 4.26 5.64 11.99
CA ALA A 145 3.74 5.46 13.35
C ALA A 145 4.88 5.25 14.38
N VAL A 146 5.85 4.39 14.03
CA VAL A 146 7.01 4.12 14.88
C VAL A 146 7.85 5.39 15.07
N ILE A 147 8.12 6.13 13.99
CA ILE A 147 8.90 7.37 14.07
C ILE A 147 8.17 8.39 14.96
N LYS A 148 6.87 8.58 14.78
CA LYS A 148 6.08 9.51 15.58
C LYS A 148 6.06 9.12 17.05
N PHE A 149 5.95 7.83 17.36
CA PHE A 149 6.02 7.34 18.74
C PHE A 149 7.33 7.73 19.41
N PHE A 150 8.47 7.56 18.76
CA PHE A 150 9.77 7.98 19.31
C PHE A 150 9.95 9.49 19.39
N GLN A 151 9.34 10.25 18.47
CA GLN A 151 9.35 11.71 18.54
C GLN A 151 8.59 12.22 19.76
N ASN A 152 7.41 11.69 20.03
CA ASN A 152 6.59 12.07 21.17
C ASN A 152 7.31 11.75 22.51
N ARG A 153 7.88 10.55 22.64
CA ARG A 153 8.65 10.19 23.85
C ARG A 153 9.82 11.13 24.15
N LYS A 154 10.51 11.60 23.12
CA LYS A 154 11.58 12.59 23.34
C LYS A 154 11.03 13.92 23.85
N LYS A 155 9.87 14.34 23.38
CA LYS A 155 9.23 15.59 23.81
C LYS A 155 8.84 15.55 25.29
N ASP A 156 8.22 14.45 25.70
CA ASP A 156 7.79 14.22 27.09
C ASP A 156 9.01 14.27 28.06
N VAL A 157 10.13 13.63 27.71
CA VAL A 157 11.36 13.65 28.52
C VAL A 157 11.96 15.05 28.66
N TYR A 158 11.85 15.91 27.64
CA TYR A 158 12.34 17.28 27.74
C TYR A 158 11.40 18.18 28.57
N GLU A 159 10.11 17.95 28.55
CA GLU A 159 9.12 18.68 29.36
C GLU A 159 9.21 18.31 30.85
N ASP A 160 9.58 17.07 31.17
CA ASP A 160 9.78 16.63 32.57
C ASP A 160 11.08 17.13 33.21
N ILE A 161 12.02 17.71 32.46
CA ILE A 161 13.32 18.19 32.94
C ILE A 161 13.32 19.72 33.16
N LEU A 162 12.30 20.42 32.64
CA LEU A 162 12.14 21.89 32.77
C LEU A 162 11.16 22.27 33.86
#